data_355560723e301a5933c86fc8513596f2
#
_entry.id   355560723e301a5933c86fc8513596f2
#
_cell.length_a   1.000
_cell.length_b   1.000
_cell.length_c   1.000
_cell.angle_alpha   90.00
_cell.angle_beta   90.00
_cell.angle_gamma   90.00
#
_symmetry.space_group_name_H-M   'P 1'
#
loop_
_entity.id
_entity.type
_entity.pdbx_description
1 polymer ?
#
loop_
_entity_poly.entity_id
_entity_poly.type
_entity_poly.pdbx_seq_one_letter_code
_entity_poly.pdbx_strand_id
1 'polypeptide(L)'
;MIVLFALLLAVAALTGHTWVNASRWLRRPTDRPDEVGEPVAVLLPLRDEAARVAPCLRALLAQRGVPGLRIVVLDDGSTDGTADVVRAVAGGDPRVTLLTGVAPPPGWLGKPHACWQLATRADPAATALVFVDADVVLAPHAVAAAVTELRAARATLLSPYPRIVVTTAADRLVQPLLQWLWLTFLPLRAMERSPRPSLAAAGGQFLVLDRAGYTAAGGHAAVADKILEDVELARAIKRAGGRIALADGSRLATCRMYDDWPQLRDGYSKSLWASFGHPGAAAAVVASLLLLYTAPPLVTVIALAAGAPVVAAVGLAGYLLGVAGRVLTARATGGRWWPDALAHPVSVVVLGWLTSRSYHLRKQRRLTWRGRPVS
;
A
#
# COMPACT_ATOMS: atom_id res chain seq x y z
N MET A 1 -11.46 -11.02 -35.14
CA MET A 1 -12.49 -10.05 -34.68
C MET A 1 -13.11 -10.45 -33.34
N ILE A 2 -13.68 -11.66 -33.17
CA ILE A 2 -14.37 -12.08 -31.93
C ILE A 2 -13.49 -11.89 -30.67
N VAL A 3 -12.25 -12.40 -30.71
CA VAL A 3 -11.30 -12.27 -29.58
C VAL A 3 -11.02 -10.80 -29.24
N LEU A 4 -10.85 -9.94 -30.24
CA LEU A 4 -10.56 -8.52 -30.03
C LEU A 4 -11.75 -7.79 -29.40
N PHE A 5 -12.98 -8.11 -29.82
CA PHE A 5 -14.18 -7.58 -29.18
C PHE A 5 -14.35 -8.11 -27.74
N ALA A 6 -14.03 -9.37 -27.48
CA ALA A 6 -14.07 -9.92 -26.13
C ALA A 6 -13.07 -9.22 -25.20
N LEU A 7 -11.86 -8.91 -25.69
CA LEU A 7 -10.86 -8.13 -24.93
C LEU A 7 -11.34 -6.70 -24.68
N LEU A 8 -11.92 -6.03 -25.68
CA LEU A 8 -12.49 -4.69 -25.52
C LEU A 8 -13.58 -4.68 -24.44
N LEU A 9 -14.51 -5.63 -24.47
CA LEU A 9 -15.57 -5.77 -23.46
C LEU A 9 -14.99 -6.03 -22.06
N ALA A 10 -13.96 -6.88 -21.97
CA ALA A 10 -13.28 -7.13 -20.69
C ALA A 10 -12.63 -5.86 -20.12
N VAL A 11 -11.90 -5.09 -20.93
CA VAL A 11 -11.30 -3.81 -20.49
C VAL A 11 -12.39 -2.81 -20.14
N ALA A 12 -13.48 -2.72 -20.89
CA ALA A 12 -14.61 -1.84 -20.59
C ALA A 12 -15.26 -2.20 -19.25
N ALA A 13 -15.50 -3.50 -18.99
CA ALA A 13 -16.04 -3.98 -17.73
C ALA A 13 -15.12 -3.66 -16.55
N LEU A 14 -13.80 -3.86 -16.70
CA LEU A 14 -12.80 -3.54 -15.68
C LEU A 14 -12.71 -2.04 -15.42
N THR A 15 -12.79 -1.21 -16.47
CA THR A 15 -12.81 0.25 -16.33
C THR A 15 -14.10 0.72 -15.63
N GLY A 16 -15.24 0.12 -15.97
CA GLY A 16 -16.51 0.34 -15.26
C GLY A 16 -16.44 -0.07 -13.80
N HIS A 17 -15.81 -1.21 -13.49
CA HIS A 17 -15.56 -1.66 -12.13
C HIS A 17 -14.65 -0.69 -11.36
N THR A 18 -13.58 -0.20 -11.99
CA THR A 18 -12.71 0.85 -11.42
C THR A 18 -13.51 2.10 -11.07
N TRP A 19 -14.38 2.57 -11.97
CA TRP A 19 -15.24 3.72 -11.73
C TRP A 19 -16.19 3.50 -10.55
N VAL A 20 -16.84 2.35 -10.47
CA VAL A 20 -17.74 1.98 -9.36
C VAL A 20 -16.98 1.95 -8.03
N ASN A 21 -15.82 1.28 -7.98
CA ASN A 21 -14.99 1.24 -6.78
C ASN A 21 -14.55 2.66 -6.36
N ALA A 22 -14.01 3.44 -7.30
CA ALA A 22 -13.48 4.78 -7.02
C ALA A 22 -14.58 5.77 -6.59
N SER A 23 -15.80 5.68 -7.16
CA SER A 23 -16.87 6.63 -6.89
C SER A 23 -17.79 6.26 -5.74
N ARG A 24 -17.97 4.95 -5.45
CA ARG A 24 -18.99 4.48 -4.50
C ARG A 24 -18.44 3.72 -3.29
N TRP A 25 -17.30 3.02 -3.44
CA TRP A 25 -16.86 2.07 -2.42
C TRP A 25 -15.53 2.41 -1.76
N LEU A 26 -14.67 3.19 -2.42
CA LEU A 26 -13.48 3.71 -1.78
C LEU A 26 -13.88 4.73 -0.70
N ARG A 27 -13.57 4.43 0.55
CA ARG A 27 -13.87 5.31 1.68
C ARG A 27 -13.05 6.59 1.58
N ARG A 28 -13.63 7.69 2.06
CA ARG A 28 -13.00 9.01 2.02
C ARG A 28 -13.11 9.64 3.40
N PRO A 29 -12.10 9.46 4.26
CA PRO A 29 -12.08 10.11 5.56
C PRO A 29 -12.21 11.63 5.43
N THR A 30 -12.88 12.24 6.39
CA THR A 30 -13.12 13.68 6.40
C THR A 30 -11.83 14.49 6.63
N ASP A 31 -11.74 15.69 6.08
CA ASP A 31 -10.66 16.64 6.36
C ASP A 31 -10.88 17.44 7.65
N ARG A 32 -12.08 17.33 8.22
CA ARG A 32 -12.50 18.03 9.43
C ARG A 32 -13.16 17.04 10.39
N PRO A 33 -12.36 16.13 10.97
CA PRO A 33 -12.88 15.18 11.96
C PRO A 33 -13.21 15.90 13.26
N ASP A 34 -14.20 15.35 13.97
CA ASP A 34 -14.40 15.69 15.36
C ASP A 34 -13.22 15.20 16.21
N GLU A 35 -13.14 15.71 17.45
CA GLU A 35 -12.12 15.26 18.40
C GLU A 35 -12.36 13.80 18.78
N VAL A 36 -11.28 13.01 18.75
CA VAL A 36 -11.26 11.60 19.14
C VAL A 36 -10.94 11.51 20.63
N GLY A 37 -11.95 11.28 21.44
CA GLY A 37 -11.81 11.19 22.91
C GLY A 37 -11.18 9.89 23.42
N GLU A 38 -11.03 8.87 22.55
CA GLU A 38 -10.38 7.60 22.92
C GLU A 38 -8.85 7.69 22.88
N PRO A 39 -8.13 6.95 23.76
CA PRO A 39 -6.67 6.89 23.73
C PRO A 39 -6.17 6.19 22.46
N VAL A 40 -5.21 6.82 21.77
CA VAL A 40 -4.62 6.34 20.52
C VAL A 40 -3.11 6.21 20.65
N ALA A 41 -2.55 5.07 20.24
CA ALA A 41 -1.11 4.88 20.15
C ALA A 41 -0.66 4.87 18.68
N VAL A 42 0.20 5.83 18.31
CA VAL A 42 0.92 5.82 17.03
C VAL A 42 2.22 5.05 17.22
N LEU A 43 2.47 4.10 16.33
CA LEU A 43 3.53 3.09 16.41
C LEU A 43 4.43 3.23 15.19
N LEU A 44 5.68 3.66 15.41
CA LEU A 44 6.65 3.99 14.37
C LEU A 44 7.86 3.05 14.45
N PRO A 45 7.91 1.98 13.64
CA PRO A 45 9.09 1.12 13.54
C PRO A 45 10.17 1.77 12.68
N LEU A 46 11.41 1.82 13.14
CA LEU A 46 12.54 2.42 12.44
C LEU A 46 13.71 1.45 12.30
N ARG A 47 14.33 1.45 11.13
CA ARG A 47 15.63 0.84 10.90
C ARG A 47 16.37 1.54 9.76
N ASP A 48 17.48 2.19 10.09
CA ASP A 48 18.30 2.95 9.15
C ASP A 48 17.47 3.97 8.35
N GLU A 49 16.77 4.86 9.10
CA GLU A 49 15.84 5.88 8.57
C GLU A 49 16.25 7.32 8.95
N ALA A 50 17.53 7.58 9.30
CA ALA A 50 17.98 8.91 9.73
C ALA A 50 17.63 10.01 8.71
N ALA A 51 17.70 9.71 7.41
CA ALA A 51 17.38 10.67 6.35
C ALA A 51 15.88 10.97 6.20
N ARG A 52 14.97 10.12 6.72
CA ARG A 52 13.52 10.20 6.45
C ARG A 52 12.67 10.44 7.69
N VAL A 53 13.15 10.03 8.87
CA VAL A 53 12.33 10.03 10.08
C VAL A 53 11.94 11.44 10.56
N ALA A 54 12.76 12.46 10.32
CA ALA A 54 12.50 13.80 10.85
C ALA A 54 11.21 14.45 10.33
N PRO A 55 10.89 14.47 9.02
CA PRO A 55 9.60 14.94 8.52
C PRO A 55 8.42 14.14 9.06
N CYS A 56 8.54 12.81 9.13
CA CYS A 56 7.51 11.92 9.66
C CYS A 56 7.21 12.27 11.14
N LEU A 57 8.21 12.29 12.00
CA LEU A 57 8.03 12.54 13.42
C LEU A 57 7.50 13.95 13.69
N ARG A 58 7.96 14.99 12.98
CA ARG A 58 7.38 16.34 13.08
C ARG A 58 5.89 16.35 12.73
N ALA A 59 5.49 15.61 11.70
CA ALA A 59 4.09 15.49 11.31
C ALA A 59 3.26 14.75 12.37
N LEU A 60 3.83 13.77 13.06
CA LEU A 60 3.20 13.08 14.18
C LEU A 60 3.04 14.00 15.40
N LEU A 61 4.04 14.82 15.72
CA LEU A 61 3.97 15.81 16.78
C LEU A 61 2.94 16.92 16.50
N ALA A 62 2.70 17.21 15.22
CA ALA A 62 1.73 18.22 14.78
C ALA A 62 0.28 17.70 14.73
N GLN A 63 0.01 16.44 15.11
CA GLN A 63 -1.35 15.88 15.09
C GLN A 63 -2.28 16.65 16.04
N ARG A 64 -3.52 16.83 15.59
CA ARG A 64 -4.59 17.56 16.30
C ARG A 64 -5.84 16.69 16.39
N GLY A 65 -6.73 17.03 17.34
CA GLY A 65 -8.01 16.35 17.53
C GLY A 65 -7.89 14.96 18.16
N VAL A 66 -6.78 14.65 18.83
CA VAL A 66 -6.57 13.41 19.60
C VAL A 66 -5.85 13.73 20.90
N PRO A 67 -6.55 14.20 21.94
CA PRO A 67 -5.92 14.58 23.24
C PRO A 67 -5.16 13.42 23.89
N GLY A 68 -5.66 12.19 23.75
CA GLY A 68 -5.03 10.98 24.29
C GLY A 68 -3.95 10.36 23.40
N LEU A 69 -3.34 11.14 22.47
CA LEU A 69 -2.32 10.62 21.56
C LEU A 69 -1.01 10.29 22.30
N ARG A 70 -0.50 9.07 22.07
CA ARG A 70 0.86 8.66 22.42
C ARG A 70 1.60 8.21 21.17
N ILE A 71 2.88 8.51 21.07
CA ILE A 71 3.76 8.15 19.95
C ILE A 71 4.85 7.25 20.50
N VAL A 72 4.86 6.00 20.08
CA VAL A 72 5.88 5.03 20.45
C VAL A 72 6.75 4.76 19.24
N VAL A 73 8.01 5.12 19.35
CA VAL A 73 9.03 4.92 18.31
C VAL A 73 9.92 3.76 18.73
N LEU A 74 10.20 2.84 17.84
CA LEU A 74 11.11 1.73 18.11
C LEU A 74 12.25 1.73 17.10
N ASP A 75 13.47 1.91 17.58
CA ASP A 75 14.69 1.76 16.80
C ASP A 75 15.11 0.27 16.78
N ASP A 76 14.94 -0.41 15.65
CA ASP A 76 15.29 -1.83 15.43
C ASP A 76 16.79 -2.02 15.12
N GLY A 77 17.66 -1.41 15.93
CA GLY A 77 19.11 -1.54 15.80
C GLY A 77 19.66 -0.80 14.58
N SER A 78 19.29 0.45 14.38
CA SER A 78 19.86 1.33 13.36
C SER A 78 21.33 1.63 13.62
N THR A 79 22.08 1.82 12.54
CA THR A 79 23.52 2.14 12.58
C THR A 79 23.86 3.51 11.97
N ASP A 80 22.85 4.21 11.45
CA ASP A 80 22.98 5.47 10.70
C ASP A 80 22.70 6.74 11.52
N GLY A 81 22.51 6.62 12.85
CA GLY A 81 22.14 7.74 13.73
C GLY A 81 20.63 8.03 13.81
N THR A 82 19.77 7.14 13.33
CA THR A 82 18.30 7.27 13.39
C THR A 82 17.80 7.67 14.79
N ALA A 83 18.28 7.00 15.86
CA ALA A 83 17.85 7.27 17.23
C ALA A 83 18.19 8.69 17.70
N ASP A 84 19.33 9.25 17.27
CA ASP A 84 19.74 10.61 17.63
C ASP A 84 18.86 11.65 16.94
N VAL A 85 18.51 11.41 15.66
CA VAL A 85 17.54 12.24 14.93
C VAL A 85 16.18 12.24 15.64
N VAL A 86 15.71 11.06 16.09
CA VAL A 86 14.45 10.96 16.85
C VAL A 86 14.52 11.78 18.15
N ARG A 87 15.58 11.64 18.94
CA ARG A 87 15.75 12.41 20.18
C ARG A 87 15.77 13.91 19.93
N ALA A 88 16.50 14.34 18.90
CA ALA A 88 16.60 15.76 18.54
C ALA A 88 15.24 16.33 18.08
N VAL A 89 14.46 15.58 17.29
CA VAL A 89 13.15 16.04 16.81
C VAL A 89 12.09 15.98 17.89
N ALA A 90 12.10 14.95 18.75
CA ALA A 90 11.15 14.82 19.86
C ALA A 90 11.29 15.93 20.89
N GLY A 91 12.52 16.46 21.11
CA GLY A 91 12.75 17.62 21.95
C GLY A 91 12.21 17.51 23.40
N GLY A 92 12.05 16.27 23.92
CA GLY A 92 11.47 16.02 25.24
C GLY A 92 9.94 16.05 25.29
N ASP A 93 9.23 16.05 24.15
CA ASP A 93 7.77 16.00 24.11
C ASP A 93 7.24 14.76 24.89
N PRO A 94 6.42 14.94 25.94
CA PRO A 94 5.98 13.84 26.81
C PRO A 94 5.08 12.82 26.12
N ARG A 95 4.61 13.11 24.91
CA ARG A 95 3.84 12.17 24.11
C ARG A 95 4.71 11.12 23.43
N VAL A 96 6.02 11.35 23.31
CA VAL A 96 6.96 10.49 22.57
C VAL A 96 7.74 9.59 23.51
N THR A 97 7.71 8.29 23.22
CA THR A 97 8.55 7.28 23.86
C THR A 97 9.44 6.64 22.81
N LEU A 98 10.77 6.77 22.93
CA LEU A 98 11.73 6.07 22.10
C LEU A 98 12.17 4.77 22.78
N LEU A 99 11.97 3.65 22.11
CA LEU A 99 12.37 2.32 22.56
C LEU A 99 13.53 1.80 21.71
N THR A 100 14.43 1.06 22.36
CA THR A 100 15.40 0.23 21.64
C THR A 100 14.81 -1.15 21.43
N GLY A 101 14.78 -1.58 20.17
CA GLY A 101 14.29 -2.90 19.77
C GLY A 101 15.27 -4.01 20.16
N VAL A 102 14.73 -5.20 20.39
CA VAL A 102 15.54 -6.42 20.50
C VAL A 102 15.56 -7.14 19.14
N ALA A 103 16.63 -7.88 18.91
CA ALA A 103 16.78 -8.63 17.64
C ALA A 103 15.62 -9.63 17.43
N PRO A 104 15.14 -9.82 16.20
CA PRO A 104 14.08 -10.77 15.92
C PRO A 104 14.56 -12.20 16.25
N PRO A 105 13.73 -13.00 16.94
CA PRO A 105 14.03 -14.39 17.18
C PRO A 105 13.95 -15.21 15.89
N PRO A 106 14.46 -16.47 15.87
CA PRO A 106 14.34 -17.34 14.71
C PRO A 106 12.90 -17.44 14.20
N GLY A 107 12.71 -17.35 12.89
CA GLY A 107 11.41 -17.41 12.23
C GLY A 107 10.68 -16.06 12.12
N TRP A 108 11.23 -14.97 12.66
CA TRP A 108 10.66 -13.64 12.52
C TRP A 108 11.42 -12.79 11.50
N LEU A 109 10.68 -12.04 10.71
CA LEU A 109 11.23 -10.92 9.94
C LEU A 109 11.32 -9.65 10.80
N GLY A 110 12.24 -8.74 10.45
CA GLY A 110 12.51 -7.55 11.26
C GLY A 110 11.30 -6.63 11.42
N LYS A 111 10.60 -6.26 10.34
CA LYS A 111 9.46 -5.33 10.43
C LYS A 111 8.28 -5.90 11.23
N PRO A 112 7.79 -7.14 10.99
CA PRO A 112 6.76 -7.73 11.86
C PRO A 112 7.17 -7.77 13.33
N HIS A 113 8.43 -8.09 13.63
CA HIS A 113 8.92 -8.13 15.01
C HIS A 113 8.95 -6.74 15.66
N ALA A 114 9.42 -5.73 14.94
CA ALA A 114 9.40 -4.35 15.41
C ALA A 114 7.97 -3.87 15.68
N CYS A 115 7.03 -4.14 14.78
CA CYS A 115 5.61 -3.80 14.95
C CYS A 115 4.98 -4.54 16.14
N TRP A 116 5.33 -5.82 16.33
CA TRP A 116 4.88 -6.58 17.50
C TRP A 116 5.40 -6.00 18.81
N GLN A 117 6.69 -5.65 18.88
CA GLN A 117 7.29 -5.01 20.06
C GLN A 117 6.60 -3.68 20.38
N LEU A 118 6.32 -2.85 19.36
CA LEU A 118 5.59 -1.59 19.50
C LEU A 118 4.19 -1.81 20.09
N ALA A 119 3.42 -2.73 19.52
CA ALA A 119 2.06 -3.01 19.96
C ALA A 119 1.99 -3.54 21.41
N THR A 120 2.96 -4.37 21.80
CA THR A 120 3.02 -4.95 23.16
C THR A 120 3.48 -3.94 24.22
N ARG A 121 4.23 -2.89 23.81
CA ARG A 121 4.74 -1.83 24.70
C ARG A 121 3.93 -0.56 24.64
N ALA A 122 2.93 -0.48 23.76
CA ALA A 122 1.99 0.63 23.72
C ALA A 122 1.10 0.63 24.97
N ASP A 123 0.72 1.83 25.41
CA ASP A 123 -0.18 2.00 26.54
C ASP A 123 -1.37 1.04 26.46
N PRO A 124 -1.60 0.18 27.47
CA PRO A 124 -2.74 -0.73 27.49
C PRO A 124 -4.10 -0.06 27.35
N ALA A 125 -4.24 1.20 27.77
CA ALA A 125 -5.45 1.98 27.65
C ALA A 125 -5.76 2.40 26.19
N ALA A 126 -4.76 2.39 25.28
CA ALA A 126 -4.99 2.75 23.90
C ALA A 126 -5.94 1.76 23.23
N THR A 127 -7.05 2.24 22.71
CA THR A 127 -8.09 1.43 22.04
C THR A 127 -7.88 1.38 20.53
N ALA A 128 -7.15 2.34 19.97
CA ALA A 128 -6.73 2.34 18.57
C ALA A 128 -5.19 2.32 18.45
N LEU A 129 -4.68 1.48 17.56
CA LEU A 129 -3.27 1.37 17.19
C LEU A 129 -3.09 1.91 15.77
N VAL A 130 -2.12 2.80 15.59
CA VAL A 130 -1.84 3.44 14.29
C VAL A 130 -0.39 3.16 13.92
N PHE A 131 -0.16 2.24 12.98
CA PHE A 131 1.17 1.99 12.44
C PHE A 131 1.46 2.94 11.29
N VAL A 132 2.64 3.57 11.32
CA VAL A 132 3.08 4.53 10.30
C VAL A 132 4.52 4.20 9.93
N ASP A 133 4.82 4.13 8.62
CA ASP A 133 6.19 3.96 8.13
C ASP A 133 6.94 5.31 8.13
N ALA A 134 8.26 5.29 8.23
CA ALA A 134 9.13 6.46 8.36
C ALA A 134 9.12 7.41 7.14
N ASP A 135 8.69 6.91 5.99
CA ASP A 135 8.58 7.65 4.72
C ASP A 135 7.20 8.31 4.50
N VAL A 136 6.34 8.28 5.54
CA VAL A 136 5.00 8.85 5.52
C VAL A 136 4.99 10.18 6.29
N VAL A 137 4.38 11.18 5.67
CA VAL A 137 4.15 12.50 6.30
C VAL A 137 2.64 12.72 6.41
N LEU A 138 2.13 12.73 7.64
CA LEU A 138 0.72 12.88 7.94
C LEU A 138 0.27 14.35 7.92
N ALA A 139 -0.95 14.62 7.46
CA ALA A 139 -1.61 15.91 7.68
C ALA A 139 -2.00 16.07 9.16
N PRO A 140 -2.13 17.30 9.68
CA PRO A 140 -2.38 17.52 11.10
C PRO A 140 -3.67 16.88 11.68
N HIS A 141 -4.64 16.57 10.84
CA HIS A 141 -5.91 15.93 11.20
C HIS A 141 -5.95 14.42 10.89
N ALA A 142 -4.86 13.86 10.38
CA ALA A 142 -4.87 12.52 9.76
C ALA A 142 -5.22 11.41 10.75
N VAL A 143 -4.66 11.42 11.95
CA VAL A 143 -4.92 10.38 12.96
C VAL A 143 -6.38 10.46 13.40
N ALA A 144 -6.90 11.64 13.72
CA ALA A 144 -8.30 11.82 14.10
C ALA A 144 -9.25 11.34 12.99
N ALA A 145 -9.03 11.78 11.75
CA ALA A 145 -9.84 11.39 10.60
C ALA A 145 -9.84 9.87 10.35
N ALA A 146 -8.67 9.24 10.48
CA ALA A 146 -8.54 7.81 10.24
C ALA A 146 -9.17 6.97 11.36
N VAL A 147 -9.06 7.37 12.62
CA VAL A 147 -9.74 6.70 13.75
C VAL A 147 -11.26 6.88 13.63
N THR A 148 -11.74 8.08 13.34
CA THR A 148 -13.17 8.33 13.08
C THR A 148 -13.71 7.43 11.97
N GLU A 149 -12.97 7.31 10.85
CA GLU A 149 -13.37 6.44 9.74
C GLU A 149 -13.33 4.95 10.11
N LEU A 150 -12.32 4.51 10.89
CA LEU A 150 -12.25 3.15 11.41
C LEU A 150 -13.54 2.80 12.19
N ARG A 151 -13.97 3.69 13.08
CA ARG A 151 -15.17 3.51 13.91
C ARG A 151 -16.45 3.57 13.09
N ALA A 152 -16.56 4.52 12.16
CA ALA A 152 -17.71 4.64 11.25
C ALA A 152 -17.86 3.41 10.33
N ALA A 153 -16.75 2.85 9.87
CA ALA A 153 -16.71 1.62 9.09
C ALA A 153 -17.00 0.37 9.93
N ARG A 154 -16.97 0.45 11.26
CA ARG A 154 -16.96 -0.72 12.16
C ARG A 154 -15.90 -1.72 11.73
N ALA A 155 -14.73 -1.21 11.32
CA ALA A 155 -13.62 -2.03 10.83
C ALA A 155 -12.65 -2.35 11.97
N THR A 156 -12.04 -3.51 11.90
CA THR A 156 -10.91 -3.90 12.75
C THR A 156 -9.60 -3.33 12.21
N LEU A 157 -9.51 -3.21 10.88
CA LEU A 157 -8.39 -2.59 10.19
C LEU A 157 -8.91 -1.62 9.13
N LEU A 158 -8.42 -0.40 9.17
CA LEU A 158 -8.54 0.59 8.10
C LEU A 158 -7.15 0.85 7.52
N SER A 159 -7.02 0.81 6.20
CA SER A 159 -5.82 1.17 5.47
C SER A 159 -6.10 2.42 4.62
N PRO A 160 -5.85 3.63 5.14
CA PRO A 160 -5.87 4.84 4.34
C PRO A 160 -4.62 4.88 3.47
N TYR A 161 -4.79 4.70 2.16
CA TYR A 161 -3.64 4.68 1.26
C TYR A 161 -3.13 6.10 1.00
N PRO A 162 -1.88 6.43 1.35
CA PRO A 162 -1.34 7.77 1.20
C PRO A 162 -1.18 8.17 -0.26
N ARG A 163 -1.14 9.48 -0.54
CA ARG A 163 -0.71 9.98 -1.84
C ARG A 163 0.77 9.67 -2.04
N ILE A 164 1.06 8.87 -3.04
CA ILE A 164 2.44 8.55 -3.39
C ILE A 164 3.08 9.73 -4.12
N VAL A 165 4.20 10.21 -3.59
CA VAL A 165 5.02 11.25 -4.21
C VAL A 165 5.92 10.60 -5.25
N VAL A 166 5.66 10.88 -6.51
CA VAL A 166 6.42 10.35 -7.66
C VAL A 166 7.33 11.43 -8.20
N THR A 167 8.64 11.18 -8.20
CA THR A 167 9.66 12.15 -8.60
C THR A 167 10.38 11.75 -9.88
N THR A 168 10.63 10.46 -10.07
CA THR A 168 11.32 9.92 -11.23
C THR A 168 10.36 9.35 -12.28
N ALA A 169 10.81 9.16 -13.51
CA ALA A 169 10.02 8.49 -14.55
C ALA A 169 9.64 7.06 -14.14
N ALA A 170 10.53 6.35 -13.44
CA ALA A 170 10.27 5.01 -12.95
C ALA A 170 9.17 4.98 -11.88
N ASP A 171 9.19 5.92 -10.94
CA ASP A 171 8.12 6.06 -9.93
C ASP A 171 6.77 6.29 -10.60
N ARG A 172 6.72 7.17 -11.61
CA ARG A 172 5.51 7.51 -12.35
C ARG A 172 4.92 6.33 -13.11
N LEU A 173 5.77 5.42 -13.58
CA LEU A 173 5.33 4.20 -14.26
C LEU A 173 4.84 3.12 -13.29
N VAL A 174 5.53 2.90 -12.18
CA VAL A 174 5.37 1.69 -11.35
C VAL A 174 4.49 1.92 -10.13
N GLN A 175 4.76 2.93 -9.32
CA GLN A 175 4.12 3.08 -8.02
C GLN A 175 2.58 3.23 -8.08
N PRO A 176 1.98 3.95 -9.05
CA PRO A 176 0.52 4.04 -9.15
C PRO A 176 -0.18 2.74 -9.54
N LEU A 177 0.57 1.70 -9.95
CA LEU A 177 -0.02 0.41 -10.35
C LEU A 177 -0.66 -0.32 -9.18
N LEU A 178 -0.17 -0.18 -7.94
CA LEU A 178 -0.75 -0.86 -6.79
C LEU A 178 -2.18 -0.39 -6.53
N GLN A 179 -2.39 0.93 -6.51
CA GLN A 179 -3.73 1.53 -6.35
C GLN A 179 -4.65 1.15 -7.52
N TRP A 180 -4.10 1.18 -8.75
CA TRP A 180 -4.83 0.78 -9.93
C TRP A 180 -5.23 -0.70 -9.89
N LEU A 181 -4.34 -1.62 -9.49
CA LEU A 181 -4.67 -3.03 -9.34
C LEU A 181 -5.80 -3.24 -8.32
N TRP A 182 -5.75 -2.55 -7.18
CA TRP A 182 -6.81 -2.66 -6.18
C TRP A 182 -8.15 -2.13 -6.68
N LEU A 183 -8.18 -0.94 -7.27
CA LEU A 183 -9.44 -0.35 -7.75
C LEU A 183 -10.00 -1.08 -8.98
N THR A 184 -9.14 -1.71 -9.79
CA THR A 184 -9.56 -2.40 -11.00
C THR A 184 -9.98 -3.85 -10.75
N PHE A 185 -9.28 -4.59 -9.89
CA PHE A 185 -9.49 -6.04 -9.76
C PHE A 185 -10.08 -6.47 -8.42
N LEU A 186 -10.00 -5.66 -7.37
CA LEU A 186 -10.55 -6.01 -6.07
C LEU A 186 -11.96 -5.41 -5.90
N PRO A 187 -13.01 -6.22 -5.71
CA PRO A 187 -14.36 -5.69 -5.46
C PRO A 187 -14.42 -5.13 -4.03
N LEU A 188 -14.20 -3.82 -3.85
CA LEU A 188 -14.06 -3.18 -2.53
C LEU A 188 -15.25 -3.43 -1.61
N ARG A 189 -16.49 -3.42 -2.14
CA ARG A 189 -17.67 -3.76 -1.35
C ARG A 189 -17.62 -5.19 -0.79
N ALA A 190 -17.20 -6.15 -1.63
CA ALA A 190 -17.06 -7.54 -1.21
C ALA A 190 -15.87 -7.72 -0.27
N MET A 191 -14.75 -7.01 -0.52
CA MET A 191 -13.61 -6.98 0.39
C MET A 191 -14.04 -6.60 1.80
N GLU A 192 -14.85 -5.57 1.95
CA GLU A 192 -15.30 -5.08 3.26
C GLU A 192 -16.29 -6.01 3.96
N ARG A 193 -17.22 -6.61 3.21
CA ARG A 193 -18.37 -7.38 3.73
C ARG A 193 -18.13 -8.88 3.83
N SER A 194 -17.28 -9.43 2.96
CA SER A 194 -17.02 -10.87 2.93
C SER A 194 -15.97 -11.27 3.97
N PRO A 195 -16.13 -12.39 4.66
CA PRO A 195 -15.12 -12.95 5.55
C PRO A 195 -13.94 -13.58 4.80
N ARG A 196 -13.97 -13.67 3.45
CA ARG A 196 -12.95 -14.34 2.64
C ARG A 196 -11.59 -13.66 2.74
N PRO A 197 -10.53 -14.35 3.25
CA PRO A 197 -9.18 -13.77 3.30
C PRO A 197 -8.58 -13.44 1.94
N SER A 198 -9.00 -14.14 0.87
CA SER A 198 -8.54 -13.89 -0.50
C SER A 198 -8.91 -12.50 -1.04
N LEU A 199 -9.90 -11.86 -0.43
CA LEU A 199 -10.30 -10.48 -0.76
C LEU A 199 -9.60 -9.44 0.12
N ALA A 200 -8.56 -9.81 0.87
CA ALA A 200 -7.84 -8.84 1.71
C ALA A 200 -6.85 -8.00 0.89
N ALA A 201 -6.82 -6.71 1.19
CA ALA A 201 -5.77 -5.80 0.78
C ALA A 201 -5.51 -4.80 1.91
N ALA A 202 -4.27 -4.39 2.07
CA ALA A 202 -3.83 -3.33 2.97
C ALA A 202 -2.50 -2.77 2.48
N GLY A 203 -2.21 -1.51 2.77
CA GLY A 203 -0.91 -0.89 2.54
C GLY A 203 -0.28 -0.54 3.88
N GLY A 204 0.89 -1.08 4.16
CA GLY A 204 1.59 -0.99 5.44
C GLY A 204 2.06 0.41 5.82
N GLN A 205 2.01 1.37 4.89
CA GLN A 205 2.50 2.74 5.11
C GLN A 205 1.71 3.48 6.19
N PHE A 206 0.40 3.26 6.25
CA PHE A 206 -0.50 3.86 7.22
C PHE A 206 -1.64 2.89 7.51
N LEU A 207 -1.61 2.26 8.69
CA LEU A 207 -2.62 1.30 9.14
C LEU A 207 -3.23 1.76 10.46
N VAL A 208 -4.54 1.71 10.54
CA VAL A 208 -5.30 2.02 11.76
C VAL A 208 -6.08 0.79 12.17
N LEU A 209 -5.92 0.36 13.42
CA LEU A 209 -6.48 -0.88 13.92
C LEU A 209 -7.23 -0.66 15.23
N ASP A 210 -8.36 -1.33 15.37
CA ASP A 210 -8.97 -1.57 16.67
C ASP A 210 -8.10 -2.53 17.48
N ARG A 211 -7.67 -2.12 18.68
CA ARG A 211 -6.74 -2.93 19.48
C ARG A 211 -7.30 -4.30 19.84
N ALA A 212 -8.56 -4.37 20.23
CA ALA A 212 -9.18 -5.65 20.62
C ALA A 212 -9.19 -6.63 19.45
N GLY A 213 -9.60 -6.16 18.27
CA GLY A 213 -9.60 -6.97 17.06
C GLY A 213 -8.19 -7.32 16.55
N TYR A 214 -7.22 -6.42 16.68
CA TYR A 214 -5.81 -6.71 16.40
C TYR A 214 -5.29 -7.85 17.29
N THR A 215 -5.57 -7.79 18.60
CA THR A 215 -5.16 -8.81 19.56
C THR A 215 -5.85 -10.15 19.29
N ALA A 216 -7.16 -10.12 19.02
CA ALA A 216 -7.93 -11.33 18.69
C ALA A 216 -7.44 -12.03 17.41
N ALA A 217 -6.88 -11.28 16.46
CA ALA A 217 -6.29 -11.82 15.24
C ALA A 217 -4.84 -12.34 15.43
N GLY A 218 -4.27 -12.25 16.65
CA GLY A 218 -2.90 -12.62 16.97
C GLY A 218 -1.86 -11.54 16.61
N GLY A 219 -2.30 -10.37 16.14
CA GLY A 219 -1.43 -9.24 15.79
C GLY A 219 -0.31 -9.59 14.82
N HIS A 220 0.83 -8.90 14.93
CA HIS A 220 1.99 -9.17 14.07
C HIS A 220 2.67 -10.52 14.39
N ALA A 221 2.38 -11.16 15.53
CA ALA A 221 2.87 -12.51 15.80
C ALA A 221 2.26 -13.56 14.84
N ALA A 222 1.01 -13.37 14.42
CA ALA A 222 0.36 -14.25 13.44
C ALA A 222 0.98 -14.15 12.03
N VAL A 223 1.84 -13.17 11.79
CA VAL A 223 2.43 -12.88 10.47
C VAL A 223 3.96 -12.68 10.56
N ALA A 224 4.57 -13.27 11.56
CA ALA A 224 5.99 -13.10 11.94
C ALA A 224 6.98 -13.30 10.78
N ASP A 225 6.72 -14.29 9.93
CA ASP A 225 7.55 -14.73 8.80
C ASP A 225 7.10 -14.13 7.44
N LYS A 226 6.15 -13.19 7.44
CA LYS A 226 5.54 -12.69 6.20
C LYS A 226 6.22 -11.40 5.72
N ILE A 227 6.54 -11.37 4.42
CA ILE A 227 7.13 -10.18 3.77
C ILE A 227 6.07 -9.09 3.52
N LEU A 228 4.84 -9.51 3.23
CA LEU A 228 3.66 -8.64 3.09
C LEU A 228 2.85 -8.73 4.37
N GLU A 229 3.44 -8.29 5.47
CA GLU A 229 2.85 -8.38 6.80
C GLU A 229 1.51 -7.67 6.91
N ASP A 230 1.33 -6.58 6.18
CA ASP A 230 0.12 -5.77 6.11
C ASP A 230 -1.06 -6.54 5.48
N VAL A 231 -0.85 -7.15 4.32
CA VAL A 231 -1.86 -7.96 3.64
C VAL A 231 -2.17 -9.24 4.44
N GLU A 232 -1.14 -9.89 5.00
CA GLU A 232 -1.34 -11.10 5.79
C GLU A 232 -2.01 -10.80 7.13
N LEU A 233 -1.73 -9.64 7.76
CA LEU A 233 -2.44 -9.17 8.94
C LEU A 233 -3.93 -8.92 8.62
N ALA A 234 -4.21 -8.29 7.49
CA ALA A 234 -5.60 -8.11 7.02
C ALA A 234 -6.31 -9.47 6.79
N ARG A 235 -5.58 -10.48 6.28
CA ARG A 235 -6.09 -11.85 6.15
C ARG A 235 -6.31 -12.52 7.51
N ALA A 236 -5.40 -12.35 8.46
CA ALA A 236 -5.53 -12.88 9.82
C ALA A 236 -6.75 -12.27 10.52
N ILE A 237 -6.95 -10.96 10.40
CA ILE A 237 -8.13 -10.26 10.92
C ILE A 237 -9.43 -10.84 10.33
N LYS A 238 -9.49 -11.08 9.03
CA LYS A 238 -10.67 -11.72 8.42
C LYS A 238 -10.91 -13.14 8.92
N ARG A 239 -9.85 -13.93 9.13
CA ARG A 239 -9.98 -15.30 9.71
C ARG A 239 -10.51 -15.25 11.14
N ALA A 240 -10.16 -14.21 11.90
CA ALA A 240 -10.69 -13.96 13.25
C ALA A 240 -12.10 -13.34 13.29
N GLY A 241 -12.77 -13.20 12.13
CA GLY A 241 -14.12 -12.61 12.03
C GLY A 241 -14.14 -11.08 11.99
N GLY A 242 -12.97 -10.42 11.97
CA GLY A 242 -12.87 -8.97 11.88
C GLY A 242 -13.12 -8.44 10.46
N ARG A 243 -13.36 -7.14 10.37
CA ARG A 243 -13.63 -6.43 9.11
C ARG A 243 -12.43 -5.56 8.73
N ILE A 244 -12.18 -5.46 7.44
CA ILE A 244 -11.14 -4.56 6.90
C ILE A 244 -11.75 -3.55 5.94
N ALA A 245 -11.17 -2.36 5.85
CA ALA A 245 -11.56 -1.34 4.89
C ALA A 245 -10.35 -0.66 4.26
N LEU A 246 -10.47 -0.27 2.99
CA LEU A 246 -9.54 0.63 2.31
C LEU A 246 -10.14 2.02 2.23
N ALA A 247 -9.28 3.03 2.39
CA ALA A 247 -9.68 4.42 2.24
C ALA A 247 -8.70 5.19 1.34
N ASP A 248 -9.21 6.22 0.69
CA ASP A 248 -8.39 7.27 0.09
C ASP A 248 -7.73 8.10 1.20
N GLY A 249 -6.46 7.85 1.43
CA GLY A 249 -5.64 8.60 2.39
C GLY A 249 -4.88 9.76 1.76
N SER A 250 -5.14 10.11 0.50
CA SER A 250 -4.34 11.11 -0.24
C SER A 250 -4.36 12.51 0.37
N ARG A 251 -5.41 12.84 1.12
CA ARG A 251 -5.54 14.10 1.88
C ARG A 251 -5.07 13.97 3.34
N LEU A 252 -4.86 12.75 3.81
CA LEU A 252 -4.38 12.45 5.16
C LEU A 252 -2.87 12.30 5.21
N ALA A 253 -2.26 11.80 4.14
CA ALA A 253 -0.85 11.45 4.15
C ALA A 253 -0.21 11.54 2.76
N THR A 254 1.08 11.83 2.76
CA THR A 254 1.96 11.63 1.59
C THR A 254 3.03 10.62 1.94
N CYS A 255 3.45 9.81 0.95
CA CYS A 255 4.51 8.82 1.12
C CYS A 255 5.51 8.93 -0.02
N ARG A 256 6.80 8.98 0.31
CA ARG A 256 7.90 8.91 -0.64
C ARG A 256 8.70 7.64 -0.40
N MET A 257 8.27 6.54 -1.03
CA MET A 257 8.84 5.21 -0.79
C MET A 257 10.27 5.06 -1.32
N TYR A 258 10.57 5.63 -2.49
CA TYR A 258 11.84 5.46 -3.19
C TYR A 258 12.37 6.79 -3.68
N ASP A 259 13.70 6.93 -3.72
CA ASP A 259 14.38 8.11 -4.20
C ASP A 259 14.88 7.95 -5.64
N ASP A 260 15.12 6.70 -6.06
CA ASP A 260 15.68 6.37 -7.37
C ASP A 260 15.19 5.00 -7.90
N TRP A 261 15.58 4.70 -9.16
CA TRP A 261 15.25 3.43 -9.81
C TRP A 261 15.84 2.19 -9.10
N PRO A 262 17.11 2.15 -8.68
CA PRO A 262 17.66 1.03 -7.94
C PRO A 262 16.83 0.67 -6.70
N GLN A 263 16.47 1.64 -5.87
CA GLN A 263 15.67 1.42 -4.67
C GLN A 263 14.28 0.89 -5.01
N LEU A 264 13.60 1.49 -6.00
CA LEU A 264 12.29 1.03 -6.46
C LEU A 264 12.35 -0.40 -6.99
N ARG A 265 13.29 -0.68 -7.90
CA ARG A 265 13.51 -2.00 -8.48
C ARG A 265 13.70 -3.07 -7.41
N ASP A 266 14.57 -2.80 -6.44
CA ASP A 266 14.92 -3.77 -5.41
C ASP A 266 13.79 -3.91 -4.37
N GLY A 267 13.10 -2.82 -4.03
CA GLY A 267 11.92 -2.83 -3.16
C GLY A 267 10.77 -3.65 -3.75
N TYR A 268 10.44 -3.47 -5.02
CA TYR A 268 9.41 -4.27 -5.70
C TYR A 268 9.86 -5.73 -5.90
N SER A 269 11.11 -5.94 -6.29
CA SER A 269 11.65 -7.30 -6.47
C SER A 269 11.61 -8.12 -5.18
N LYS A 270 11.75 -7.49 -4.02
CA LYS A 270 11.66 -8.14 -2.71
C LYS A 270 10.29 -8.79 -2.47
N SER A 271 9.19 -8.14 -2.90
CA SER A 271 7.84 -8.48 -2.43
C SER A 271 6.89 -9.03 -3.49
N LEU A 272 7.12 -8.79 -4.80
CA LEU A 272 6.18 -9.20 -5.85
C LEU A 272 5.93 -10.71 -5.90
N TRP A 273 6.93 -11.55 -5.65
CA TRP A 273 6.73 -13.00 -5.59
C TRP A 273 5.75 -13.40 -4.48
N ALA A 274 5.79 -12.69 -3.34
CA ALA A 274 4.87 -12.94 -2.23
C ALA A 274 3.43 -12.49 -2.54
N SER A 275 3.29 -11.42 -3.36
CA SER A 275 1.98 -10.94 -3.80
C SER A 275 1.24 -11.95 -4.67
N PHE A 276 1.95 -12.65 -5.54
CA PHE A 276 1.35 -13.59 -6.51
C PHE A 276 1.42 -15.06 -6.06
N GLY A 277 2.27 -15.41 -5.09
CA GLY A 277 2.41 -16.77 -4.56
C GLY A 277 3.06 -17.72 -5.58
N HIS A 278 2.27 -18.57 -6.26
CA HIS A 278 2.81 -19.57 -7.19
C HIS A 278 3.29 -18.93 -8.51
N PRO A 279 4.50 -19.32 -9.06
CA PRO A 279 5.04 -18.73 -10.28
C PRO A 279 4.11 -18.82 -11.49
N GLY A 280 3.39 -19.93 -11.65
CA GLY A 280 2.41 -20.10 -12.73
C GLY A 280 1.23 -19.14 -12.62
N ALA A 281 0.75 -18.86 -11.41
CA ALA A 281 -0.28 -17.85 -11.17
C ALA A 281 0.22 -16.45 -11.52
N ALA A 282 1.45 -16.11 -11.11
CA ALA A 282 2.08 -14.86 -11.48
C ALA A 282 2.20 -14.69 -12.99
N ALA A 283 2.67 -15.73 -13.68
CA ALA A 283 2.79 -15.71 -15.14
C ALA A 283 1.42 -15.52 -15.83
N ALA A 284 0.38 -16.21 -15.36
CA ALA A 284 -0.98 -16.08 -15.88
C ALA A 284 -1.53 -14.66 -15.66
N VAL A 285 -1.34 -14.06 -14.48
CA VAL A 285 -1.76 -12.68 -14.20
C VAL A 285 -1.01 -11.69 -15.09
N VAL A 286 0.32 -11.79 -15.18
CA VAL A 286 1.13 -10.90 -16.03
C VAL A 286 0.72 -11.04 -17.50
N ALA A 287 0.55 -12.27 -18.02
CA ALA A 287 0.10 -12.50 -19.39
C ALA A 287 -1.28 -11.88 -19.64
N SER A 288 -2.21 -12.02 -18.70
CA SER A 288 -3.53 -11.39 -18.79
C SER A 288 -3.45 -9.87 -18.82
N LEU A 289 -2.61 -9.25 -17.97
CA LEU A 289 -2.40 -7.81 -17.96
C LEU A 289 -1.78 -7.31 -19.27
N LEU A 290 -0.78 -8.01 -19.80
CA LEU A 290 -0.17 -7.70 -21.11
C LEU A 290 -1.20 -7.80 -22.24
N LEU A 291 -2.01 -8.84 -22.24
CA LEU A 291 -3.06 -9.03 -23.24
C LEU A 291 -4.13 -7.93 -23.17
N LEU A 292 -4.56 -7.54 -21.97
CA LEU A 292 -5.62 -6.55 -21.80
C LEU A 292 -5.15 -5.11 -22.03
N TYR A 293 -3.91 -4.77 -21.66
CA TYR A 293 -3.48 -3.37 -21.60
C TYR A 293 -2.28 -3.04 -22.50
N THR A 294 -1.48 -4.03 -22.93
CA THR A 294 -0.34 -3.80 -23.82
C THR A 294 -0.65 -4.23 -25.27
N ALA A 295 -1.40 -5.30 -25.48
CA ALA A 295 -1.77 -5.74 -26.83
C ALA A 295 -2.66 -4.73 -27.59
N PRO A 296 -3.65 -4.04 -27.00
CA PRO A 296 -4.51 -3.12 -27.73
C PRO A 296 -3.77 -2.01 -28.51
N PRO A 297 -2.84 -1.22 -27.92
CA PRO A 297 -2.11 -0.23 -28.71
C PRO A 297 -1.20 -0.85 -29.77
N LEU A 298 -0.63 -2.03 -29.55
CA LEU A 298 0.15 -2.75 -30.57
C LEU A 298 -0.74 -3.17 -31.75
N VAL A 299 -1.92 -3.73 -31.46
CA VAL A 299 -2.91 -4.07 -32.49
C VAL A 299 -3.30 -2.84 -33.29
N THR A 300 -3.49 -1.68 -32.65
CA THR A 300 -3.82 -0.42 -33.34
C THR A 300 -2.75 -0.08 -34.38
N VAL A 301 -1.47 -0.06 -33.97
CA VAL A 301 -0.37 0.32 -34.86
C VAL A 301 -0.22 -0.68 -36.02
N ILE A 302 -0.26 -1.98 -35.74
CA ILE A 302 -0.12 -3.03 -36.75
C ILE A 302 -1.30 -2.98 -37.75
N ALA A 303 -2.53 -2.79 -37.26
CA ALA A 303 -3.73 -2.74 -38.09
C ALA A 303 -3.76 -1.49 -38.99
N LEU A 304 -3.29 -0.34 -38.51
CA LEU A 304 -3.14 0.86 -39.34
C LEU A 304 -2.16 0.63 -40.47
N ALA A 305 -1.00 0.04 -40.17
CA ALA A 305 0.01 -0.29 -41.17
C ALA A 305 -0.50 -1.32 -42.21
N ALA A 306 -1.40 -2.22 -41.81
CA ALA A 306 -2.00 -3.23 -42.67
C ALA A 306 -3.27 -2.74 -43.41
N GLY A 307 -3.67 -1.49 -43.30
CA GLY A 307 -4.87 -0.94 -43.93
C GLY A 307 -6.19 -1.51 -43.38
N ALA A 308 -6.22 -1.92 -42.09
CA ALA A 308 -7.39 -2.51 -41.43
C ALA A 308 -8.01 -1.54 -40.40
N PRO A 309 -8.70 -0.46 -40.82
CA PRO A 309 -9.11 0.65 -39.94
C PRO A 309 -10.08 0.24 -38.84
N VAL A 310 -10.96 -0.73 -39.09
CA VAL A 310 -11.91 -1.25 -38.07
C VAL A 310 -11.15 -1.95 -36.94
N VAL A 311 -10.16 -2.77 -37.26
CA VAL A 311 -9.32 -3.45 -36.26
C VAL A 311 -8.52 -2.43 -35.44
N ALA A 312 -7.96 -1.42 -36.12
CA ALA A 312 -7.24 -0.30 -35.49
C ALA A 312 -8.14 0.48 -34.52
N ALA A 313 -9.37 0.79 -34.92
CA ALA A 313 -10.33 1.49 -34.07
C ALA A 313 -10.68 0.72 -32.80
N VAL A 314 -10.88 -0.62 -32.91
CA VAL A 314 -11.15 -1.48 -31.74
C VAL A 314 -9.95 -1.54 -30.81
N GLY A 315 -8.73 -1.66 -31.35
CA GLY A 315 -7.50 -1.62 -30.57
C GLY A 315 -7.34 -0.28 -29.83
N LEU A 316 -7.53 0.83 -30.53
CA LEU A 316 -7.47 2.17 -29.95
C LEU A 316 -8.50 2.36 -28.83
N ALA A 317 -9.73 1.90 -29.02
CA ALA A 317 -10.76 1.95 -27.98
C ALA A 317 -10.34 1.18 -26.73
N GLY A 318 -9.75 -0.03 -26.86
CA GLY A 318 -9.19 -0.80 -25.75
C GLY A 318 -8.06 -0.06 -25.00
N TYR A 319 -7.15 0.55 -25.75
CA TYR A 319 -6.09 1.38 -25.18
C TYR A 319 -6.65 2.57 -24.38
N LEU A 320 -7.59 3.34 -24.97
CA LEU A 320 -8.18 4.50 -24.34
C LEU A 320 -8.97 4.13 -23.07
N LEU A 321 -9.64 2.99 -23.05
CA LEU A 321 -10.30 2.48 -21.86
C LEU A 321 -9.28 2.15 -20.75
N GLY A 322 -8.15 1.53 -21.07
CA GLY A 322 -7.06 1.28 -20.12
C GLY A 322 -6.51 2.59 -19.54
N VAL A 323 -6.27 3.58 -20.40
CA VAL A 323 -5.87 4.95 -19.98
C VAL A 323 -6.94 5.56 -19.07
N ALA A 324 -8.22 5.44 -19.41
CA ALA A 324 -9.32 5.94 -18.58
C ALA A 324 -9.33 5.31 -17.19
N GLY A 325 -9.11 4.00 -17.08
CA GLY A 325 -8.98 3.30 -15.79
C GLY A 325 -7.84 3.86 -14.92
N ARG A 326 -6.69 4.18 -15.54
CA ARG A 326 -5.57 4.85 -14.86
C ARG A 326 -5.92 6.26 -14.39
N VAL A 327 -6.59 7.04 -15.24
CA VAL A 327 -7.04 8.40 -14.88
C VAL A 327 -8.03 8.37 -13.73
N LEU A 328 -9.01 7.45 -13.78
CA LEU A 328 -10.00 7.28 -12.70
C LEU A 328 -9.32 6.97 -11.37
N THR A 329 -8.38 6.03 -11.37
CA THR A 329 -7.60 5.68 -10.17
C THR A 329 -6.81 6.88 -9.65
N ALA A 330 -6.04 7.53 -10.51
CA ALA A 330 -5.19 8.65 -10.09
C ALA A 330 -6.01 9.81 -9.51
N ARG A 331 -7.16 10.13 -10.11
CA ARG A 331 -8.08 11.15 -9.58
C ARG A 331 -8.69 10.76 -8.24
N ALA A 332 -9.01 9.46 -8.06
CA ALA A 332 -9.60 8.96 -6.83
C ALA A 332 -8.60 8.91 -5.67
N THR A 333 -7.29 8.87 -5.94
CA THR A 333 -6.23 8.70 -4.94
C THR A 333 -5.23 9.87 -4.91
N GLY A 334 -5.61 11.03 -5.46
CA GLY A 334 -4.76 12.24 -5.47
C GLY A 334 -3.45 12.09 -6.25
N GLY A 335 -3.36 11.08 -7.12
CA GLY A 335 -2.17 10.80 -7.92
C GLY A 335 -2.06 11.64 -9.19
N ARG A 336 -0.86 11.66 -9.78
CA ARG A 336 -0.62 12.28 -11.08
C ARG A 336 -1.22 11.43 -12.21
N TRP A 337 -2.04 12.04 -13.06
CA TRP A 337 -2.68 11.31 -14.17
C TRP A 337 -2.16 11.71 -15.56
N TRP A 338 -1.75 12.97 -15.75
CA TRP A 338 -1.30 13.49 -17.04
C TRP A 338 0.19 13.84 -17.01
N PRO A 339 0.97 13.48 -18.04
CA PRO A 339 0.65 12.56 -19.16
C PRO A 339 0.80 11.07 -18.80
N ASP A 340 1.06 10.72 -17.54
CA ASP A 340 1.52 9.43 -17.05
C ASP A 340 0.55 8.27 -17.39
N ALA A 341 -0.76 8.55 -17.45
CA ALA A 341 -1.75 7.55 -17.80
C ALA A 341 -1.59 6.99 -19.23
N LEU A 342 -1.06 7.80 -20.16
CA LEU A 342 -0.79 7.36 -21.55
C LEU A 342 0.28 6.25 -21.58
N ALA A 343 1.21 6.25 -20.64
CA ALA A 343 2.26 5.24 -20.54
C ALA A 343 1.80 3.94 -19.84
N HIS A 344 0.48 3.76 -19.60
CA HIS A 344 -0.04 2.58 -18.92
C HIS A 344 0.42 1.24 -19.53
N PRO A 345 0.46 1.02 -20.84
CA PRO A 345 1.00 -0.20 -21.43
C PRO A 345 2.45 -0.47 -21.02
N VAL A 346 3.29 0.57 -21.00
CA VAL A 346 4.68 0.47 -20.57
C VAL A 346 4.78 0.13 -19.08
N SER A 347 3.91 0.71 -18.25
CA SER A 347 3.82 0.39 -16.82
C SER A 347 3.56 -1.10 -16.59
N VAL A 348 2.66 -1.70 -17.37
CA VAL A 348 2.34 -3.13 -17.29
C VAL A 348 3.53 -4.00 -17.71
N VAL A 349 4.26 -3.63 -18.76
CA VAL A 349 5.49 -4.32 -19.19
C VAL A 349 6.55 -4.29 -18.08
N VAL A 350 6.77 -3.12 -17.48
CA VAL A 350 7.74 -2.95 -16.37
C VAL A 350 7.33 -3.78 -15.16
N LEU A 351 6.04 -3.84 -14.82
CA LEU A 351 5.52 -4.70 -13.75
C LEU A 351 5.81 -6.19 -14.03
N GLY A 352 5.59 -6.63 -15.27
CA GLY A 352 5.88 -8.00 -15.69
C GLY A 352 7.38 -8.34 -15.54
N TRP A 353 8.25 -7.42 -15.94
CA TRP A 353 9.69 -7.57 -15.77
C TRP A 353 10.10 -7.62 -14.29
N LEU A 354 9.58 -6.71 -13.45
CA LEU A 354 9.84 -6.70 -12.01
C LEU A 354 9.36 -7.99 -11.34
N THR A 355 8.21 -8.50 -11.76
CA THR A 355 7.67 -9.78 -11.27
C THR A 355 8.60 -10.94 -11.62
N SER A 356 9.01 -11.04 -12.87
CA SER A 356 9.98 -12.07 -13.32
C SER A 356 11.29 -12.00 -12.54
N ARG A 357 11.85 -10.78 -12.38
CA ARG A 357 13.06 -10.52 -11.58
C ARG A 357 12.88 -10.97 -10.13
N SER A 358 11.73 -10.71 -9.52
CA SER A 358 11.41 -11.09 -8.14
C SER A 358 11.51 -12.60 -7.93
N TYR A 359 10.90 -13.39 -8.81
CA TYR A 359 10.99 -14.85 -8.75
C TYR A 359 12.40 -15.37 -9.02
N HIS A 360 13.12 -14.76 -9.95
CA HIS A 360 14.51 -15.13 -10.27
C HIS A 360 15.43 -14.93 -9.05
N LEU A 361 15.38 -13.76 -8.41
CA LEU A 361 16.18 -13.46 -7.22
C LEU A 361 15.81 -14.35 -6.04
N ARG A 362 14.52 -14.65 -5.86
CA ARG A 362 14.06 -15.60 -4.85
C ARG A 362 14.67 -16.99 -5.05
N LYS A 363 14.64 -17.50 -6.29
CA LYS A 363 15.23 -18.80 -6.62
C LYS A 363 16.73 -18.84 -6.31
N GLN A 364 17.42 -17.72 -6.47
CA GLN A 364 18.84 -17.58 -6.14
C GLN A 364 19.11 -17.29 -4.66
N ARG A 365 18.09 -17.14 -3.80
CA ARG A 365 18.21 -16.74 -2.38
C ARG A 365 18.96 -15.41 -2.19
N ARG A 366 18.80 -14.47 -3.12
CA ARG A 366 19.48 -13.16 -3.14
C ARG A 366 18.61 -12.00 -2.71
N LEU A 367 17.43 -12.28 -2.17
CA LEU A 367 16.54 -11.23 -1.67
C LEU A 367 17.02 -10.74 -0.31
N THR A 368 17.22 -9.44 -0.20
CA THR A 368 17.62 -8.76 1.04
C THR A 368 16.77 -7.52 1.27
N TRP A 369 16.64 -7.09 2.51
CA TRP A 369 15.99 -5.84 2.89
C TRP A 369 16.69 -5.23 4.09
N ARG A 370 17.16 -3.97 3.96
CA ARG A 370 17.90 -3.28 5.03
C ARG A 370 19.03 -4.16 5.61
N GLY A 371 19.80 -4.80 4.73
CA GLY A 371 20.93 -5.66 5.10
C GLY A 371 20.55 -7.04 5.67
N ARG A 372 19.26 -7.36 5.83
CA ARG A 372 18.80 -8.68 6.32
C ARG A 372 18.25 -9.54 5.17
N PRO A 373 18.53 -10.87 5.13
CA PRO A 373 17.89 -11.78 4.18
C PRO A 373 16.36 -11.82 4.38
N VAL A 374 15.61 -11.94 3.28
CA VAL A 374 14.14 -12.00 3.28
C VAL A 374 13.62 -13.18 2.43
N SER A 375 14.28 -14.32 2.47
CA SER A 375 13.91 -15.51 1.70
C SER A 375 13.49 -16.65 2.61
#